data_13d6f56fe72aa585fee6fc33c1b3a029
#
_entry.id   13d6f56fe72aa585fee6fc33c1b3a029
#
_cell.length_a   1.000
_cell.length_b   1.000
_cell.length_c   1.000
_cell.angle_alpha   90.00
_cell.angle_beta   90.00
_cell.angle_gamma   90.00
#
_symmetry.space_group_name_H-M   'P 1'
#
loop_
_entity.id
_entity.type
_entity.pdbx_description
1 polymer ?
#
loop_
_entity_poly.entity_id
_entity_poly.type
_entity_poly.pdbx_seq_one_letter_code
_entity_poly.pdbx_strand_id
1 'polypeptide(L)'
;MTEQTPAIAATDNATIVETFLNALADQDFDAIESLLAYDVAYQNVGLPTIHGRDRVAKLMRGMEGKMAFEVKFHRNVAQGSTVLNERTDAIVVGPLRMQFWVCGVFEVENGRITLWRDYFDYVNFTKAIVRGVLGIAIPALRPSM
;
A
#
# COMPACT_ATOMS: atom_id res chain seq x y z
N MET A 1 -5.44 -31.52 -12.57
CA MET A 1 -5.39 -30.37 -13.49
C MET A 1 -6.17 -29.18 -12.98
N THR A 2 -7.39 -29.37 -12.52
CA THR A 2 -8.18 -28.30 -11.90
C THR A 2 -7.62 -27.82 -10.55
N GLU A 3 -6.86 -28.64 -9.86
CA GLU A 3 -6.28 -28.33 -8.55
C GLU A 3 -5.14 -27.29 -8.62
N GLN A 4 -4.41 -27.24 -9.73
CA GLN A 4 -3.30 -26.29 -9.91
C GLN A 4 -3.78 -24.89 -10.25
N THR A 5 -4.95 -24.75 -10.89
CA THR A 5 -5.47 -23.47 -11.34
C THR A 5 -5.74 -22.50 -10.19
N PRO A 6 -6.40 -22.89 -9.08
CA PRO A 6 -6.59 -22.00 -7.95
C PRO A 6 -5.28 -21.54 -7.30
N ALA A 7 -4.29 -22.43 -7.18
CA ALA A 7 -3.00 -22.09 -6.60
C ALA A 7 -2.22 -21.09 -7.48
N ILE A 8 -2.25 -21.27 -8.80
CA ILE A 8 -1.61 -20.36 -9.75
C ILE A 8 -2.29 -18.98 -9.69
N ALA A 9 -3.63 -18.96 -9.71
CA ALA A 9 -4.38 -17.71 -9.61
C ALA A 9 -4.09 -16.97 -8.29
N ALA A 10 -3.99 -17.69 -7.17
CA ALA A 10 -3.66 -17.10 -5.88
C ALA A 10 -2.25 -16.50 -5.88
N THR A 11 -1.26 -17.18 -6.50
CA THR A 11 0.10 -16.68 -6.63
C THR A 11 0.14 -15.43 -7.50
N ASP A 12 -0.59 -15.42 -8.62
CA ASP A 12 -0.68 -14.27 -9.51
C ASP A 12 -1.32 -13.07 -8.80
N ASN A 13 -2.34 -13.30 -7.97
CA ASN A 13 -3.00 -12.23 -7.22
C ASN A 13 -2.07 -11.60 -6.18
N ALA A 14 -1.27 -12.40 -5.47
CA ALA A 14 -0.25 -11.88 -4.57
C ALA A 14 0.78 -11.05 -5.33
N THR A 15 1.22 -11.50 -6.50
CA THR A 15 2.15 -10.79 -7.36
C THR A 15 1.56 -9.47 -7.86
N ILE A 16 0.28 -9.45 -8.21
CA ILE A 16 -0.41 -8.22 -8.64
C ILE A 16 -0.38 -7.17 -7.54
N VAL A 17 -0.67 -7.54 -6.30
CA VAL A 17 -0.64 -6.63 -5.16
C VAL A 17 0.77 -6.14 -4.88
N GLU A 18 1.76 -7.03 -4.92
CA GLU A 18 3.17 -6.66 -4.76
C GLU A 18 3.61 -5.67 -5.85
N THR A 19 3.26 -5.93 -7.09
CA THR A 19 3.55 -5.04 -8.23
C THR A 19 2.89 -3.67 -8.03
N PHE A 20 1.65 -3.65 -7.57
CA PHE A 20 0.92 -2.42 -7.30
C PHE A 20 1.60 -1.56 -6.22
N LEU A 21 1.95 -2.16 -5.09
CA LEU A 21 2.59 -1.44 -3.99
C LEU A 21 4.01 -0.97 -4.35
N ASN A 22 4.73 -1.74 -5.13
CA ASN A 22 6.03 -1.31 -5.67
C ASN A 22 5.87 -0.17 -6.68
N ALA A 23 4.80 -0.18 -7.49
CA ALA A 23 4.49 0.93 -8.39
C ALA A 23 4.20 2.22 -7.62
N LEU A 24 3.54 2.13 -6.45
CA LEU A 24 3.37 3.27 -5.55
C LEU A 24 4.72 3.83 -5.08
N ALA A 25 5.63 2.95 -4.68
CA ALA A 25 6.95 3.35 -4.25
C ALA A 25 7.76 3.99 -5.38
N ASP A 26 7.62 3.48 -6.60
CA ASP A 26 8.31 3.97 -7.78
C ASP A 26 7.62 5.19 -8.42
N GLN A 27 6.44 5.57 -7.93
CA GLN A 27 5.60 6.62 -8.51
C GLN A 27 5.27 6.37 -9.98
N ASP A 28 5.08 5.12 -10.34
CA ASP A 28 4.63 4.70 -11.66
C ASP A 28 3.11 4.76 -11.72
N PHE A 29 2.58 5.96 -11.95
CA PHE A 29 1.14 6.23 -11.88
C PHE A 29 0.36 5.51 -12.97
N ASP A 30 0.93 5.28 -14.12
CA ASP A 30 0.27 4.53 -15.19
C ASP A 30 0.09 3.06 -14.80
N ALA A 31 1.11 2.46 -14.19
CA ALA A 31 1.02 1.11 -13.66
C ALA A 31 0.00 1.02 -12.52
N ILE A 32 0.00 1.98 -11.59
CA ILE A 32 -0.97 2.06 -10.50
C ILE A 32 -2.39 2.06 -11.06
N GLU A 33 -2.67 2.94 -12.00
CA GLU A 33 -4.00 3.08 -12.59
C GLU A 33 -4.43 1.82 -13.35
N SER A 34 -3.51 1.20 -14.08
CA SER A 34 -3.80 -0.02 -14.86
C SER A 34 -4.13 -1.23 -13.98
N LEU A 35 -3.63 -1.26 -12.74
CA LEU A 35 -3.85 -2.37 -11.80
C LEU A 35 -5.11 -2.17 -10.94
N LEU A 36 -5.73 -1.01 -10.97
CA LEU A 36 -6.96 -0.73 -10.24
C LEU A 36 -8.19 -1.04 -11.10
N ALA A 37 -9.19 -1.69 -10.50
CA ALA A 37 -10.49 -1.85 -11.12
C ALA A 37 -11.21 -0.51 -11.18
N TYR A 38 -12.10 -0.35 -12.16
CA TYR A 38 -12.88 0.88 -12.33
C TYR A 38 -13.64 1.29 -11.06
N ASP A 39 -14.19 0.31 -10.35
CA ASP A 39 -15.00 0.48 -9.14
C ASP A 39 -14.23 0.19 -7.85
N VAL A 40 -12.91 0.30 -7.87
CA VAL A 40 -12.08 0.02 -6.70
C VAL A 40 -12.54 0.81 -5.47
N ALA A 41 -12.51 0.14 -4.31
CA ALA A 41 -12.71 0.78 -3.01
C ALA A 41 -11.36 0.85 -2.30
N TYR A 42 -10.95 2.04 -1.91
CA TYR A 42 -9.74 2.28 -1.13
C TYR A 42 -10.09 2.82 0.23
N GLN A 43 -9.64 2.15 1.27
CA GLN A 43 -9.93 2.51 2.66
C GLN A 43 -8.69 2.36 3.54
N ASN A 44 -8.39 3.40 4.29
CA ASN A 44 -7.62 3.29 5.53
C ASN A 44 -8.64 3.14 6.66
N VAL A 45 -8.58 2.02 7.38
CA VAL A 45 -9.59 1.72 8.41
C VAL A 45 -9.64 2.83 9.45
N GLY A 46 -10.84 3.31 9.74
CA GLY A 46 -11.07 4.48 10.58
C GLY A 46 -11.31 5.78 9.81
N LEU A 47 -11.02 5.80 8.52
CA LEU A 47 -11.27 6.93 7.63
C LEU A 47 -12.32 6.58 6.57
N PRO A 48 -12.94 7.58 5.92
CA PRO A 48 -13.90 7.32 4.85
C PRO A 48 -13.29 6.56 3.67
N THR A 49 -14.08 5.68 3.07
CA THR A 49 -13.70 4.93 1.88
C THR A 49 -13.75 5.84 0.64
N ILE A 50 -12.72 5.75 -0.20
CA ILE A 50 -12.67 6.42 -1.50
C ILE A 50 -13.08 5.41 -2.56
N HIS A 51 -14.10 5.73 -3.34
CA HIS A 51 -14.65 4.86 -4.38
C HIS A 51 -14.27 5.35 -5.76
N GLY A 52 -13.83 4.41 -6.60
CA GLY A 52 -13.57 4.64 -8.01
C GLY A 52 -12.10 4.88 -8.33
N ARG A 53 -11.68 4.25 -9.43
CA ARG A 53 -10.29 4.32 -9.92
C ARG A 53 -9.82 5.75 -10.16
N ASP A 54 -10.67 6.57 -10.77
CA ASP A 54 -10.27 7.94 -11.14
C ASP A 54 -9.95 8.79 -9.90
N ARG A 55 -10.73 8.62 -8.82
CA ARG A 55 -10.49 9.33 -7.57
C ARG A 55 -9.23 8.85 -6.87
N VAL A 56 -9.02 7.54 -6.84
CA VAL A 56 -7.82 6.95 -6.23
C VAL A 56 -6.57 7.36 -7.02
N ALA A 57 -6.62 7.24 -8.34
CA ALA A 57 -5.51 7.63 -9.20
C ALA A 57 -5.18 9.12 -9.06
N LYS A 58 -6.19 9.97 -9.00
CA LYS A 58 -6.00 11.41 -8.78
C LYS A 58 -5.34 11.70 -7.44
N LEU A 59 -5.75 11.01 -6.38
CA LEU A 59 -5.15 11.13 -5.06
C LEU A 59 -3.67 10.75 -5.11
N MET A 60 -3.34 9.62 -5.75
CA MET A 60 -1.96 9.15 -5.86
C MET A 60 -1.10 10.11 -6.70
N ARG A 61 -1.60 10.57 -7.84
CA ARG A 61 -0.89 11.55 -8.69
C ARG A 61 -0.65 12.88 -7.97
N GLY A 62 -1.55 13.27 -7.07
CA GLY A 62 -1.41 14.47 -6.25
C GLY A 62 -0.24 14.44 -5.27
N MET A 63 0.33 13.26 -4.99
CA MET A 63 1.49 13.10 -4.12
C MET A 63 2.82 13.32 -4.86
N GLU A 64 2.81 13.32 -6.19
CA GLU A 64 4.02 13.50 -7.00
C GLU A 64 4.73 14.82 -6.63
N GLY A 65 6.03 14.73 -6.38
CA GLY A 65 6.85 15.89 -6.02
C GLY A 65 6.63 16.42 -4.60
N LYS A 66 5.66 15.87 -3.85
CA LYS A 66 5.33 16.32 -2.49
C LYS A 66 5.65 15.27 -1.43
N MET A 67 5.46 14.01 -1.78
CA MET A 67 5.56 12.91 -0.83
C MET A 67 6.09 11.67 -1.56
N ALA A 68 6.94 10.92 -0.90
CA ALA A 68 7.41 9.63 -1.38
C ALA A 68 6.86 8.52 -0.50
N PHE A 69 6.68 7.35 -1.08
CA PHE A 69 6.22 6.14 -0.40
C PHE A 69 7.27 5.05 -0.55
N GLU A 70 7.53 4.32 0.53
CA GLU A 70 8.38 3.14 0.52
C GLU A 70 7.64 1.99 1.18
N VAL A 71 7.90 0.78 0.73
CA VAL A 71 7.26 -0.43 1.22
C VAL A 71 8.27 -1.54 1.43
N LYS A 72 8.15 -2.24 2.55
CA LYS A 72 8.89 -3.47 2.83
C LYS A 72 7.91 -4.55 3.23
N PHE A 73 7.80 -5.60 2.41
CA PHE A 73 6.94 -6.74 2.70
C PHE A 73 7.59 -7.65 3.73
N HIS A 74 6.81 -8.05 4.74
CA HIS A 74 7.16 -9.12 5.66
C HIS A 74 6.49 -10.42 5.24
N ARG A 75 5.23 -10.34 4.80
CA ARG A 75 4.42 -11.44 4.27
C ARG A 75 3.48 -10.91 3.22
N ASN A 76 3.22 -11.71 2.20
CA ASN A 76 2.25 -11.39 1.17
C ASN A 76 1.67 -12.70 0.66
N VAL A 77 0.44 -13.02 1.05
CA VAL A 77 -0.19 -14.31 0.79
C VAL A 77 -1.56 -14.12 0.16
N ALA A 78 -1.90 -15.01 -0.74
CA ALA A 78 -3.18 -15.00 -1.42
C ALA A 78 -3.91 -16.32 -1.24
N GLN A 79 -5.24 -16.20 -1.12
CA GLN A 79 -6.15 -17.33 -1.18
C GLN A 79 -7.34 -16.92 -2.04
N GLY A 80 -7.47 -17.53 -3.22
CA GLY A 80 -8.47 -17.10 -4.19
C GLY A 80 -8.25 -15.64 -4.60
N SER A 81 -9.30 -14.87 -4.53
CA SER A 81 -9.27 -13.43 -4.85
C SER A 81 -8.70 -12.56 -3.72
N THR A 82 -8.58 -13.09 -2.51
CA THR A 82 -8.17 -12.33 -1.33
C THR A 82 -6.66 -12.39 -1.16
N VAL A 83 -6.05 -11.23 -0.98
CA VAL A 83 -4.62 -11.09 -0.69
C VAL A 83 -4.45 -10.37 0.64
N LEU A 84 -3.65 -10.96 1.52
CA LEU A 84 -3.31 -10.38 2.82
C LEU A 84 -1.81 -10.14 2.86
N ASN A 85 -1.41 -9.00 3.38
CA ASN A 85 0.00 -8.73 3.62
C ASN A 85 0.25 -8.02 4.95
N GLU A 86 1.44 -8.23 5.43
CA GLU A 86 2.01 -7.50 6.55
C GLU A 86 3.27 -6.81 6.01
N ARG A 87 3.37 -5.52 6.25
CA ARG A 87 4.46 -4.72 5.71
C ARG A 87 4.83 -3.56 6.61
N THR A 88 5.98 -2.99 6.36
CA THR A 88 6.36 -1.68 6.90
C THR A 88 6.27 -0.68 5.77
N ASP A 89 5.48 0.36 5.97
CA ASP A 89 5.37 1.47 5.04
C ASP A 89 6.12 2.68 5.58
N ALA A 90 6.67 3.49 4.69
CA ALA A 90 7.22 4.78 5.04
C ALA A 90 6.64 5.86 4.14
N ILE A 91 6.28 6.98 4.74
CA ILE A 91 5.87 8.20 4.05
C ILE A 91 6.94 9.24 4.29
N VAL A 92 7.49 9.81 3.23
CA VAL A 92 8.56 10.79 3.29
C VAL A 92 8.07 12.11 2.71
N VAL A 93 8.11 13.16 3.51
CA VAL A 93 7.73 14.53 3.11
C VAL A 93 8.90 15.45 3.46
N GLY A 94 9.74 15.77 2.46
CA GLY A 94 10.97 16.52 2.71
C GLY A 94 11.86 15.81 3.72
N PRO A 95 12.24 16.48 4.85
CA PRO A 95 13.07 15.86 5.88
C PRO A 95 12.29 14.93 6.81
N LEU A 96 10.95 14.94 6.75
CA LEU A 96 10.09 14.11 7.60
C LEU A 96 9.95 12.71 7.03
N ARG A 97 10.32 11.70 7.82
CA ARG A 97 10.13 10.29 7.48
C ARG A 97 9.30 9.61 8.55
N MET A 98 8.11 9.16 8.16
CA MET A 98 7.20 8.42 9.03
C MET A 98 7.18 6.96 8.59
N GLN A 99 7.55 6.05 9.47
CA GLN A 99 7.65 4.62 9.20
C GLN A 99 6.78 3.85 10.19
N PHE A 100 5.88 3.01 9.68
CA PHE A 100 4.88 2.33 10.50
C PHE A 100 4.47 0.98 9.92
N TRP A 101 3.92 0.11 10.76
CA TRP A 101 3.42 -1.20 10.37
C TRP A 101 2.02 -1.10 9.78
N VAL A 102 1.77 -1.90 8.75
CA VAL A 102 0.47 -1.97 8.08
C VAL A 102 0.14 -3.42 7.78
N CYS A 103 -1.13 -3.79 8.01
CA CYS A 103 -1.71 -5.01 7.47
C CYS A 103 -2.70 -4.62 6.37
N GLY A 104 -2.50 -5.15 5.18
CA GLY A 104 -3.33 -4.86 4.03
C GLY A 104 -4.23 -6.02 3.65
N VAL A 105 -5.47 -5.70 3.29
CA VAL A 105 -6.43 -6.64 2.70
C VAL A 105 -6.77 -6.15 1.29
N PHE A 106 -6.56 -7.00 0.31
CA PHE A 106 -6.85 -6.69 -1.08
C PHE A 106 -7.78 -7.75 -1.65
N GLU A 107 -8.68 -7.33 -2.53
CA GLU A 107 -9.40 -8.24 -3.41
C GLU A 107 -8.94 -7.98 -4.83
N VAL A 108 -8.64 -9.05 -5.55
CA VAL A 108 -8.17 -9.01 -6.94
C VAL A 108 -9.08 -9.85 -7.80
N GLU A 109 -9.65 -9.24 -8.84
CA GLU A 109 -10.52 -9.91 -9.80
C GLU A 109 -10.08 -9.57 -11.21
N ASN A 110 -9.91 -10.58 -12.04
CA ASN A 110 -9.50 -10.41 -13.44
C ASN A 110 -8.24 -9.57 -13.60
N GLY A 111 -7.27 -9.75 -12.70
CA GLY A 111 -5.99 -9.05 -12.75
C GLY A 111 -6.03 -7.61 -12.25
N ARG A 112 -7.13 -7.17 -11.65
CA ARG A 112 -7.29 -5.80 -11.13
C ARG A 112 -7.74 -5.80 -9.69
N ILE A 113 -7.27 -4.83 -8.94
CA ILE A 113 -7.59 -4.66 -7.53
C ILE A 113 -8.97 -3.99 -7.41
N THR A 114 -9.92 -4.70 -6.78
CA THR A 114 -11.27 -4.19 -6.51
C THR A 114 -11.41 -3.64 -5.11
N LEU A 115 -10.56 -4.09 -4.19
CA LEU A 115 -10.50 -3.58 -2.82
C LEU A 115 -9.05 -3.38 -2.40
N TRP A 116 -8.77 -2.24 -1.83
CA TRP A 116 -7.51 -1.94 -1.14
C TRP A 116 -7.86 -1.37 0.23
N ARG A 117 -7.60 -2.14 1.28
CA ARG A 117 -7.93 -1.75 2.66
C ARG A 117 -6.71 -1.94 3.53
N ASP A 118 -6.26 -0.86 4.12
CA ASP A 118 -5.11 -0.86 5.02
C ASP A 118 -5.56 -0.71 6.47
N TYR A 119 -5.04 -1.58 7.33
CA TYR A 119 -5.20 -1.54 8.77
C TYR A 119 -3.88 -1.14 9.39
N PHE A 120 -3.88 -0.12 10.21
CA PHE A 120 -2.72 0.28 10.98
C PHE A 120 -3.13 0.73 12.39
N ASP A 121 -2.21 0.54 13.33
CA ASP A 121 -2.41 0.95 14.71
C ASP A 121 -2.15 2.46 14.84
N TYR A 122 -3.17 3.20 15.23
CA TYR A 122 -3.08 4.65 15.36
C TYR A 122 -2.09 5.07 16.45
N VAL A 123 -1.88 4.27 17.50
CA VAL A 123 -0.86 4.54 18.51
C VAL A 123 0.53 4.41 17.89
N ASN A 124 0.76 3.34 17.13
CA ASN A 124 2.01 3.13 16.42
C ASN A 124 2.24 4.24 15.38
N PHE A 125 1.19 4.63 14.66
CA PHE A 125 1.25 5.71 13.67
C PHE A 125 1.62 7.05 14.34
N THR A 126 1.02 7.37 15.49
CA THR A 126 1.35 8.58 16.25
C THR A 126 2.79 8.56 16.71
N LYS A 127 3.29 7.43 17.22
CA LYS A 127 4.71 7.26 17.56
C LYS A 127 5.60 7.47 16.35
N ALA A 128 5.19 6.99 15.18
CA ALA A 128 5.95 7.17 13.94
C ALA A 128 6.04 8.63 13.52
N ILE A 129 4.97 9.40 13.70
CA ILE A 129 4.99 10.85 13.46
C ILE A 129 5.97 11.54 14.40
N VAL A 130 5.89 11.25 15.70
CA VAL A 130 6.78 11.84 16.71
C VAL A 130 8.23 11.51 16.41
N ARG A 131 8.53 10.24 16.12
CA ARG A 131 9.88 9.81 15.76
C ARG A 131 10.36 10.48 14.48
N GLY A 132 9.49 10.64 13.49
CA GLY A 132 9.80 11.33 12.24
C GLY A 132 10.17 12.80 12.47
N VAL A 133 9.41 13.49 13.32
CA VAL A 133 9.68 14.89 13.71
C VAL A 133 11.00 15.00 14.47
N LEU A 134 11.23 14.11 15.44
CA LEU A 134 12.49 14.08 16.19
C LEU A 134 13.68 13.75 15.28
N GLY A 135 13.50 12.92 14.28
CA GLY A 135 14.52 12.56 13.30
C GLY A 135 14.98 13.73 12.41
N ILE A 136 14.17 14.78 12.29
CA ILE A 136 14.58 16.01 11.60
C ILE A 136 15.65 16.74 12.40
N ALA A 137 15.45 16.87 13.72
CA ALA A 137 16.37 17.57 14.62
C ALA A 137 17.53 16.69 15.06
N ILE A 138 17.30 15.38 15.22
CA ILE A 138 18.29 14.40 15.69
C ILE A 138 18.40 13.29 14.65
N PRO A 139 19.37 13.35 13.72
CA PRO A 139 19.49 12.38 12.61
C PRO A 139 19.62 10.93 13.06
N ALA A 140 20.18 10.67 14.25
CA ALA A 140 20.32 9.33 14.81
C ALA A 140 18.96 8.65 15.09
N LEU A 141 17.89 9.43 15.26
CA LEU A 141 16.53 8.93 15.49
C LEU A 141 15.73 8.70 14.21
N ARG A 142 16.28 9.10 13.05
CA ARG A 142 15.60 8.95 11.77
C ARG A 142 15.35 7.45 11.47
N PRO A 143 14.09 7.06 11.17
CA PRO A 143 13.80 5.68 10.82
C PRO A 143 14.50 5.23 9.54
N SER A 144 14.83 3.93 9.46
CA SER A 144 15.35 3.30 8.24
C SER A 144 14.76 1.90 8.12
N MET A 145 14.58 1.42 6.90
CA MET A 145 14.16 0.04 6.63
C MET A 145 15.36 -0.86 6.39
#